data_c15f853a3dd8dee431050dd8db44ec13
#
_entry.id   c15f853a3dd8dee431050dd8db44ec13
#
_cell.length_a   1.000
_cell.length_b   1.000
_cell.length_c   1.000
_cell.angle_alpha   90.00
_cell.angle_beta   90.00
_cell.angle_gamma   90.00
#
_symmetry.space_group_name_H-M   'P 1'
#
loop_
_entity.id
_entity.type
_entity.pdbx_description
1 polymer ?
#
loop_
_entity_poly.entity_id
_entity_poly.type
_entity_poly.pdbx_seq_one_letter_code
_entity_poly.pdbx_strand_id
1 'polypeptide(L)'
;MAKELLKRSEVKEEYTWNLKDMYASDEDWKKDLDEIDKILDEIGKMEGKVAACAQNLLFVLERAAKAEEKLDYDFNYAERLFDEDQKNTAHQAMSQKMYSMLTKVSSQTAFIVPEILAMDEAVLEGYYKELPELELYRKQIEEIERTKAHTCLLYTS
;
A
#
# COMPACT_ATOMS: atom_id res chain seq x y z
N MET A 1 -41.16 -4.44 -17.28
CA MET A 1 -41.10 -3.38 -16.29
C MET A 1 -39.75 -3.55 -15.56
N ALA A 2 -38.86 -2.54 -15.60
CA ALA A 2 -37.64 -2.59 -14.81
C ALA A 2 -38.01 -2.54 -13.33
N LYS A 3 -37.54 -3.51 -12.55
CA LYS A 3 -37.74 -3.55 -11.10
C LYS A 3 -37.00 -2.33 -10.52
N GLU A 4 -37.72 -1.45 -9.84
CA GLU A 4 -37.16 -0.30 -9.18
C GLU A 4 -36.15 -0.78 -8.14
N LEU A 5 -34.93 -0.21 -8.18
CA LEU A 5 -33.89 -0.57 -7.22
C LEU A 5 -34.26 -0.02 -5.84
N LEU A 6 -34.13 -0.87 -4.82
CA LEU A 6 -34.36 -0.49 -3.43
C LEU A 6 -33.39 0.63 -3.02
N LYS A 7 -33.87 1.56 -2.20
CA LYS A 7 -32.99 2.52 -1.54
C LYS A 7 -32.18 1.80 -0.45
N ARG A 8 -31.01 2.32 -0.10
CA ARG A 8 -30.15 1.74 0.95
C ARG A 8 -30.91 1.48 2.25
N SER A 9 -31.78 2.41 2.67
CA SER A 9 -32.62 2.30 3.87
C SER A 9 -33.69 1.21 3.81
N GLU A 10 -33.98 0.68 2.62
CA GLU A 10 -34.96 -0.38 2.40
C GLU A 10 -34.32 -1.77 2.31
N VAL A 11 -33.00 -1.84 2.26
CA VAL A 11 -32.25 -3.09 2.25
C VAL A 11 -32.09 -3.60 3.67
N LYS A 12 -32.45 -4.86 3.90
CA LYS A 12 -32.30 -5.49 5.23
C LYS A 12 -30.83 -5.61 5.58
N GLU A 13 -30.51 -5.44 6.86
CA GLU A 13 -29.14 -5.50 7.40
C GLU A 13 -28.44 -6.84 7.06
N GLU A 14 -29.17 -7.94 7.05
CA GLU A 14 -28.65 -9.27 6.68
C GLU A 14 -28.08 -9.38 5.25
N TYR A 15 -28.37 -8.40 4.37
CA TYR A 15 -27.88 -8.31 3.00
C TYR A 15 -26.86 -7.20 2.81
N THR A 16 -26.27 -6.72 3.88
CA THR A 16 -25.26 -5.66 3.90
C THR A 16 -23.97 -6.15 4.52
N TRP A 17 -22.85 -5.51 4.18
CA TRP A 17 -21.59 -5.80 4.85
C TRP A 17 -21.58 -5.24 6.27
N ASN A 18 -21.03 -5.99 7.23
CA ASN A 18 -20.81 -5.49 8.58
C ASN A 18 -19.50 -4.68 8.64
N LEU A 19 -19.52 -3.50 8.06
CA LEU A 19 -18.34 -2.63 7.99
C LEU A 19 -17.85 -2.13 9.36
N LYS A 20 -18.69 -2.27 10.41
CA LYS A 20 -18.28 -1.97 11.79
C LYS A 20 -17.24 -2.94 12.34
N ASP A 21 -17.10 -4.13 11.74
CA ASP A 21 -16.01 -5.05 12.06
C ASP A 21 -14.66 -4.57 11.54
N MET A 22 -14.66 -3.66 10.54
CA MET A 22 -13.44 -3.02 10.04
C MET A 22 -13.11 -1.78 10.87
N TYR A 23 -14.03 -0.81 10.89
CA TYR A 23 -13.90 0.41 11.70
C TYR A 23 -15.19 0.69 12.45
N ALA A 24 -15.08 0.99 13.74
CA ALA A 24 -16.23 1.36 14.55
C ALA A 24 -16.81 2.73 14.16
N SER A 25 -15.97 3.60 13.58
CA SER A 25 -16.33 4.95 13.12
C SER A 25 -15.42 5.45 12.00
N ASP A 26 -15.90 6.45 11.25
CA ASP A 26 -15.09 7.14 10.23
C ASP A 26 -13.88 7.86 10.85
N GLU A 27 -13.95 8.25 12.12
CA GLU A 27 -12.83 8.84 12.86
C GLU A 27 -11.70 7.82 13.08
N ASP A 28 -12.01 6.56 13.28
CA ASP A 28 -10.99 5.51 13.44
C ASP A 28 -10.31 5.23 12.11
N TRP A 29 -11.07 5.20 11.01
CA TRP A 29 -10.50 5.15 9.66
C TRP A 29 -9.57 6.34 9.36
N LYS A 30 -9.95 7.56 9.74
CA LYS A 30 -9.09 8.75 9.57
C LYS A 30 -7.79 8.66 10.36
N LYS A 31 -7.82 8.12 11.59
CA LYS A 31 -6.60 7.88 12.38
C LYS A 31 -5.66 6.90 11.70
N ASP A 32 -6.20 5.88 11.04
CA ASP A 32 -5.40 4.90 10.31
C ASP A 32 -4.71 5.53 9.10
N LEU A 33 -5.39 6.43 8.37
CA LEU A 33 -4.77 7.24 7.32
C LEU A 33 -3.61 8.12 7.85
N ASP A 34 -3.76 8.71 9.04
CA ASP A 34 -2.69 9.48 9.68
C ASP A 34 -1.49 8.60 10.07
N GLU A 35 -1.72 7.32 10.36
CA GLU A 35 -0.64 6.36 10.59
C GLU A 35 0.11 6.00 9.30
N ILE A 36 -0.61 5.83 8.18
CA ILE A 36 0.04 5.66 6.86
C ILE A 36 0.96 6.85 6.58
N ASP A 37 0.48 8.08 6.81
CA ASP A 37 1.29 9.28 6.59
C ASP A 37 2.57 9.28 7.43
N LYS A 38 2.53 8.86 8.69
CA LYS A 38 3.73 8.72 9.54
C LYS A 38 4.70 7.67 9.00
N ILE A 39 4.17 6.52 8.55
CA ILE A 39 5.00 5.47 7.94
C ILE A 39 5.70 6.00 6.68
N LEU A 40 4.98 6.74 5.83
CA LEU A 40 5.56 7.34 4.63
C LEU A 40 6.64 8.37 4.96
N ASP A 41 6.46 9.16 6.02
CA ASP A 41 7.50 10.10 6.50
C ASP A 41 8.76 9.36 7.00
N GLU A 42 8.59 8.18 7.62
CA GLU A 42 9.72 7.34 8.03
C GLU A 42 10.44 6.77 6.80
N ILE A 43 9.70 6.26 5.81
CA ILE A 43 10.24 5.75 4.55
C ILE A 43 11.00 6.85 3.80
N GLY A 44 10.43 8.05 3.69
CA GLY A 44 11.06 9.16 2.98
C GLY A 44 12.43 9.58 3.52
N LYS A 45 12.70 9.39 4.84
CA LYS A 45 14.01 9.64 5.45
C LYS A 45 15.10 8.64 5.01
N MET A 46 14.67 7.56 4.36
CA MET A 46 15.55 6.48 3.91
C MET A 46 15.96 6.62 2.43
N GLU A 47 15.44 7.62 1.72
CA GLU A 47 15.85 7.90 0.34
C GLU A 47 17.36 8.10 0.22
N GLY A 48 17.99 7.38 -0.71
CA GLY A 48 19.44 7.33 -0.88
C GLY A 48 20.17 6.47 0.15
N LYS A 49 19.47 5.73 1.02
CA LYS A 49 20.08 4.95 2.11
C LYS A 49 19.60 3.49 2.18
N VAL A 50 18.70 3.08 1.32
CA VAL A 50 18.09 1.72 1.37
C VAL A 50 19.18 0.66 1.25
N ALA A 51 20.10 0.84 0.32
CA ALA A 51 21.19 -0.08 0.03
C ALA A 51 22.42 0.06 0.96
N ALA A 52 22.40 0.95 1.95
CA ALA A 52 23.57 1.27 2.76
C ALA A 52 23.96 0.16 3.76
N CYS A 53 22.98 -0.60 4.27
CA CYS A 53 23.16 -1.75 5.14
C CYS A 53 21.91 -2.63 5.17
N ALA A 54 22.04 -3.86 5.65
CA ALA A 54 20.96 -4.84 5.76
C ALA A 54 19.77 -4.32 6.57
N GLN A 55 20.04 -3.60 7.67
CA GLN A 55 19.02 -3.04 8.55
C GLN A 55 18.17 -1.98 7.85
N ASN A 56 18.79 -1.13 7.02
CA ASN A 56 18.06 -0.12 6.26
C ASN A 56 17.13 -0.76 5.22
N LEU A 57 17.64 -1.77 4.50
CA LEU A 57 16.85 -2.53 3.54
C LEU A 57 15.64 -3.19 4.21
N LEU A 58 15.86 -3.90 5.31
CA LEU A 58 14.78 -4.54 6.07
C LEU A 58 13.76 -3.51 6.55
N PHE A 59 14.23 -2.43 7.18
CA PHE A 59 13.36 -1.37 7.70
C PHE A 59 12.43 -0.83 6.61
N VAL A 60 12.97 -0.50 5.44
CA VAL A 60 12.17 0.08 4.34
C VAL A 60 11.15 -0.94 3.81
N LEU A 61 11.54 -2.21 3.64
CA LEU A 61 10.64 -3.26 3.18
C LEU A 61 9.50 -3.52 4.17
N GLU A 62 9.80 -3.59 5.47
CA GLU A 62 8.79 -3.74 6.52
C GLU A 62 7.82 -2.56 6.57
N ARG A 63 8.34 -1.33 6.47
CA ARG A 63 7.50 -0.13 6.48
C ARG A 63 6.64 -0.02 5.23
N ALA A 64 7.18 -0.35 4.05
CA ALA A 64 6.42 -0.37 2.81
C ALA A 64 5.29 -1.41 2.87
N ALA A 65 5.60 -2.64 3.30
CA ALA A 65 4.59 -3.69 3.47
C ALA A 65 3.49 -3.27 4.47
N LYS A 66 3.86 -2.59 5.57
CA LYS A 66 2.89 -2.10 6.55
C LYS A 66 2.01 -0.98 6.00
N ALA A 67 2.58 -0.08 5.20
CA ALA A 67 1.80 0.97 4.54
C ALA A 67 0.81 0.39 3.53
N GLU A 68 1.23 -0.60 2.75
CA GLU A 68 0.37 -1.30 1.78
C GLU A 68 -0.76 -2.06 2.47
N GLU A 69 -0.47 -2.82 3.54
CA GLU A 69 -1.48 -3.55 4.32
C GLU A 69 -2.57 -2.61 4.85
N LYS A 70 -2.18 -1.47 5.44
CA LYS A 70 -3.12 -0.47 5.93
C LYS A 70 -3.92 0.16 4.79
N LEU A 71 -3.23 0.53 3.72
CA LEU A 71 -3.85 1.16 2.55
C LEU A 71 -4.93 0.26 1.94
N ASP A 72 -4.66 -1.04 1.80
CA ASP A 72 -5.61 -2.01 1.28
C ASP A 72 -6.83 -2.15 2.20
N TYR A 73 -6.61 -2.17 3.50
CA TYR A 73 -7.68 -2.26 4.49
C TYR A 73 -8.57 -1.02 4.46
N ASP A 74 -7.98 0.16 4.49
CA ASP A 74 -8.67 1.45 4.44
C ASP A 74 -9.42 1.65 3.13
N PHE A 75 -8.80 1.25 2.01
CA PHE A 75 -9.40 1.30 0.70
C PHE A 75 -10.65 0.42 0.62
N ASN A 76 -10.57 -0.82 1.10
CA ASN A 76 -11.72 -1.71 1.13
C ASN A 76 -12.88 -1.15 1.96
N TYR A 77 -12.61 -0.53 3.10
CA TYR A 77 -13.64 0.10 3.91
C TYR A 77 -14.36 1.24 3.15
N ALA A 78 -13.60 2.17 2.62
CA ALA A 78 -14.15 3.34 1.91
C ALA A 78 -14.92 2.94 0.65
N GLU A 79 -14.40 1.98 -0.15
CA GLU A 79 -15.07 1.50 -1.35
C GLU A 79 -16.35 0.74 -1.03
N ARG A 80 -16.37 -0.08 0.04
CA ARG A 80 -17.62 -0.79 0.43
C ARG A 80 -18.69 0.18 0.91
N LEU A 81 -18.33 1.25 1.64
CA LEU A 81 -19.29 2.30 1.99
C LEU A 81 -19.85 2.99 0.74
N PHE A 82 -18.98 3.30 -0.22
CA PHE A 82 -19.39 3.92 -1.48
C PHE A 82 -20.27 3.00 -2.33
N ASP A 83 -19.92 1.70 -2.41
CA ASP A 83 -20.73 0.69 -3.12
C ASP A 83 -22.13 0.53 -2.51
N GLU A 84 -22.24 0.63 -1.19
CA GLU A 84 -23.53 0.54 -0.49
C GLU A 84 -24.46 1.73 -0.76
N ASP A 85 -23.90 2.94 -0.90
CA ASP A 85 -24.66 4.17 -1.18
C ASP A 85 -23.86 5.19 -1.99
N GLN A 86 -23.89 5.02 -3.31
CA GLN A 86 -23.20 5.90 -4.26
C GLN A 86 -23.73 7.35 -4.32
N LYS A 87 -24.90 7.60 -3.71
CA LYS A 87 -25.48 8.94 -3.60
C LYS A 87 -25.01 9.69 -2.36
N ASN A 88 -24.36 8.99 -1.44
CA ASN A 88 -23.80 9.59 -0.24
C ASN A 88 -22.52 10.32 -0.57
N THR A 89 -22.55 11.64 -0.49
CA THR A 89 -21.40 12.51 -0.82
C THR A 89 -20.21 12.31 0.13
N ALA A 90 -20.45 11.90 1.39
CA ALA A 90 -19.39 11.59 2.35
C ALA A 90 -18.65 10.31 1.92
N HIS A 91 -19.36 9.24 1.56
CA HIS A 91 -18.75 8.00 1.06
C HIS A 91 -17.97 8.22 -0.23
N GLN A 92 -18.52 9.05 -1.14
CA GLN A 92 -17.80 9.45 -2.36
C GLN A 92 -16.49 10.18 -2.04
N ALA A 93 -16.50 11.08 -1.05
CA ALA A 93 -15.31 11.81 -0.64
C ALA A 93 -14.27 10.87 0.00
N MET A 94 -14.70 9.85 0.77
CA MET A 94 -13.81 8.83 1.34
C MET A 94 -13.15 8.00 0.24
N SER A 95 -13.90 7.51 -0.74
CA SER A 95 -13.37 6.79 -1.90
C SER A 95 -12.32 7.64 -2.65
N GLN A 96 -12.65 8.91 -2.98
CA GLN A 96 -11.70 9.82 -3.63
C GLN A 96 -10.43 10.07 -2.80
N LYS A 97 -10.56 10.16 -1.47
CA LYS A 97 -9.42 10.28 -0.56
C LYS A 97 -8.49 9.08 -0.67
N MET A 98 -9.04 7.86 -0.81
CA MET A 98 -8.22 6.64 -0.99
C MET A 98 -7.44 6.63 -2.29
N TYR A 99 -8.02 7.05 -3.42
CA TYR A 99 -7.27 7.19 -4.68
C TYR A 99 -6.13 8.22 -4.57
N SER A 100 -6.34 9.30 -3.82
CA SER A 100 -5.27 10.26 -3.54
C SER A 100 -4.18 9.64 -2.66
N MET A 101 -4.56 8.81 -1.69
CA MET A 101 -3.60 8.12 -0.81
C MET A 101 -2.79 7.07 -1.58
N LEU A 102 -3.43 6.29 -2.47
CA LEU A 102 -2.73 5.38 -3.39
C LEU A 102 -1.64 6.09 -4.18
N THR A 103 -1.97 7.24 -4.77
CA THR A 103 -1.00 8.05 -5.52
C THR A 103 0.13 8.54 -4.62
N LYS A 104 -0.18 8.98 -3.40
CA LYS A 104 0.81 9.44 -2.42
C LYS A 104 1.76 8.32 -2.03
N VAL A 105 1.25 7.13 -1.67
CA VAL A 105 2.06 5.96 -1.32
C VAL A 105 2.97 5.59 -2.47
N SER A 106 2.42 5.42 -3.68
CA SER A 106 3.20 5.08 -4.88
C SER A 106 4.32 6.10 -5.16
N SER A 107 4.04 7.40 -5.02
CA SER A 107 5.04 8.44 -5.25
C SER A 107 6.13 8.45 -4.19
N GLN A 108 5.77 8.31 -2.92
CA GLN A 108 6.74 8.39 -1.81
C GLN A 108 7.57 7.13 -1.63
N THR A 109 7.16 6.00 -2.20
CA THR A 109 7.92 4.74 -2.20
C THR A 109 8.68 4.49 -3.51
N ALA A 110 8.52 5.36 -4.51
CA ALA A 110 9.05 5.15 -5.87
C ALA A 110 10.57 4.96 -5.94
N PHE A 111 11.34 5.49 -4.97
CA PHE A 111 12.80 5.37 -4.92
C PHE A 111 13.28 3.99 -4.47
N ILE A 112 12.43 3.19 -3.79
CA ILE A 112 12.82 1.91 -3.20
C ILE A 112 13.30 0.92 -4.27
N VAL A 113 12.51 0.73 -5.32
CA VAL A 113 12.83 -0.22 -6.40
C VAL A 113 14.12 0.15 -7.12
N PRO A 114 14.35 1.39 -7.58
CA PRO A 114 15.64 1.79 -8.16
C PRO A 114 16.84 1.57 -7.25
N GLU A 115 16.72 1.84 -5.96
CA GLU A 115 17.82 1.63 -5.02
C GLU A 115 18.14 0.15 -4.81
N ILE A 116 17.13 -0.72 -4.74
CA ILE A 116 17.33 -2.17 -4.71
C ILE A 116 18.01 -2.65 -6.00
N LEU A 117 17.54 -2.21 -7.16
CA LEU A 117 18.10 -2.57 -8.46
C LEU A 117 19.55 -2.10 -8.68
N ALA A 118 19.99 -1.07 -7.95
CA ALA A 118 21.35 -0.57 -7.97
C ALA A 118 22.31 -1.41 -7.11
N MET A 119 21.80 -2.31 -6.25
CA MET A 119 22.63 -3.16 -5.41
C MET A 119 23.36 -4.23 -6.22
N ASP A 120 24.55 -4.59 -5.71
CA ASP A 120 25.30 -5.73 -6.23
C ASP A 120 24.74 -7.03 -5.62
N GLU A 121 24.55 -8.08 -6.44
CA GLU A 121 24.04 -9.38 -5.99
C GLU A 121 24.87 -9.94 -4.81
N ALA A 122 26.20 -9.79 -4.86
CA ALA A 122 27.08 -10.22 -3.78
C ALA A 122 26.85 -9.47 -2.45
N VAL A 123 26.48 -8.17 -2.52
CA VAL A 123 26.13 -7.36 -1.35
C VAL A 123 24.79 -7.84 -0.77
N LEU A 124 23.82 -8.06 -1.63
CA LEU A 124 22.48 -8.54 -1.23
C LEU A 124 22.55 -9.93 -0.57
N GLU A 125 23.33 -10.86 -1.14
CA GLU A 125 23.58 -12.17 -0.52
C GLU A 125 24.33 -12.07 0.81
N GLY A 126 25.17 -11.05 0.98
CA GLY A 126 25.77 -10.70 2.27
C GLY A 126 24.73 -10.28 3.30
N TYR A 127 23.76 -9.46 2.89
CA TYR A 127 22.70 -8.96 3.75
C TYR A 127 21.77 -10.07 4.25
N TYR A 128 21.43 -11.05 3.40
CA TYR A 128 20.65 -12.21 3.84
C TYR A 128 21.36 -13.06 4.89
N LYS A 129 22.70 -13.14 4.83
CA LYS A 129 23.51 -13.85 5.84
C LYS A 129 23.64 -13.07 7.13
N GLU A 130 23.76 -11.75 7.04
CA GLU A 130 23.87 -10.84 8.18
C GLU A 130 22.55 -10.72 8.95
N LEU A 131 21.42 -10.64 8.21
CA LEU A 131 20.09 -10.40 8.76
C LEU A 131 19.08 -11.40 8.16
N PRO A 132 18.90 -12.57 8.78
CA PRO A 132 18.03 -13.65 8.25
C PRO A 132 16.57 -13.25 8.05
N GLU A 133 16.08 -12.21 8.74
CA GLU A 133 14.72 -11.67 8.58
C GLU A 133 14.47 -11.16 7.16
N LEU A 134 15.50 -10.75 6.42
CA LEU A 134 15.42 -10.37 5.01
C LEU A 134 15.00 -11.53 4.08
N GLU A 135 15.15 -12.78 4.51
CA GLU A 135 14.71 -13.95 3.73
C GLU A 135 13.20 -13.93 3.46
N LEU A 136 12.40 -13.30 4.31
CA LEU A 136 10.96 -13.10 4.09
C LEU A 136 10.68 -12.30 2.81
N TYR A 137 11.61 -11.42 2.43
CA TYR A 137 11.48 -10.51 1.29
C TYR A 137 12.27 -10.98 0.06
N ARG A 138 13.03 -12.11 0.16
CA ARG A 138 13.87 -12.62 -0.94
C ARG A 138 13.10 -12.74 -2.25
N LYS A 139 11.92 -13.36 -2.21
CA LYS A 139 11.11 -13.54 -3.41
C LYS A 139 10.67 -12.21 -4.04
N GLN A 140 10.27 -11.25 -3.22
CA GLN A 140 9.90 -9.90 -3.66
C GLN A 140 11.08 -9.19 -4.32
N ILE A 141 12.26 -9.28 -3.73
CA ILE A 141 13.49 -8.68 -4.26
C ILE A 141 13.88 -9.34 -5.58
N GLU A 142 13.83 -10.68 -5.69
CA GLU A 142 14.08 -11.41 -6.93
C GLU A 142 13.09 -11.04 -8.05
N GLU A 143 11.84 -10.74 -7.71
CA GLU A 143 10.85 -10.24 -8.68
C GLU A 143 11.20 -8.83 -9.16
N ILE A 144 11.66 -7.96 -8.26
CA ILE A 144 12.17 -6.63 -8.61
C ILE A 144 13.38 -6.77 -9.56
N GLU A 145 14.35 -7.62 -9.24
CA GLU A 145 15.55 -7.84 -10.07
C GLU A 145 15.21 -8.37 -11.48
N ARG A 146 14.20 -9.23 -11.59
CA ARG A 146 13.72 -9.69 -12.92
C ARG A 146 13.22 -8.55 -13.80
N THR A 147 12.69 -7.47 -13.22
CA THR A 147 12.26 -6.30 -13.99
C THR A 147 13.44 -5.53 -14.60
N LYS A 148 14.65 -5.64 -14.02
CA LYS A 148 15.87 -4.98 -14.51
C LYS A 148 16.16 -5.31 -15.98
N ALA A 149 16.00 -6.58 -16.38
CA ALA A 149 16.22 -7.02 -17.75
C ALA A 149 15.25 -6.38 -18.77
N HIS A 150 14.05 -6.03 -18.33
CA HIS A 150 13.03 -5.41 -19.18
C HIS A 150 13.16 -3.88 -19.23
N THR A 151 13.70 -3.27 -18.19
CA THR A 151 13.87 -1.80 -18.11
C THR A 151 15.03 -1.32 -18.97
N CYS A 152 16.11 -2.11 -19.11
CA CYS A 152 17.24 -1.79 -19.97
C CYS A 152 16.92 -1.80 -21.47
N LEU A 153 15.90 -2.53 -21.90
CA LEU A 153 15.52 -2.61 -23.32
C LEU A 153 14.72 -1.40 -23.83
N LEU A 154 14.11 -0.61 -22.93
CA LEU A 154 13.30 0.55 -23.30
C LEU A 154 14.11 1.84 -23.48
N TYR A 155 15.38 1.88 -23.07
CA TYR A 155 16.27 3.06 -23.17
C TYR A 155 17.37 2.92 -24.23
N THR A 156 17.38 1.86 -25.04
CA THR A 156 18.38 1.61 -26.09
C THR A 156 17.80 1.61 -27.50
N SER A 157 16.71 2.36 -27.71
CA SER A 157 16.13 2.57 -29.06
C SER A 157 16.15 4.05 -29.43
#